data_8d609907923d862c47d3df4a0a443d7a
#
_entry.id   8d609907923d862c47d3df4a0a443d7a
#
_cell.length_a   1.000
_cell.length_b   1.000
_cell.length_c   1.000
_cell.angle_alpha   90.00
_cell.angle_beta   90.00
_cell.angle_gamma   90.00
#
_symmetry.space_group_name_H-M   'P 1'
#
loop_
_entity.id
_entity.type
_entity.pdbx_description
1 polymer ?
#
loop_
_entity_poly.entity_id
_entity_poly.type
_entity_poly.pdbx_seq_one_letter_code
_entity_poly.pdbx_strand_id
1 'polypeptide(L)'
;RLTGILAGESVDYEGDIFCSHKKMEKKVKSSLDRGMIVLDDNPAQSFLFSEMSYLENLTFLLDRKLKKSILKQSYINSVRSEYYGEAGDVIDTKYIASLSLKEKYGLIYNKISLFHPKILVVKKPFAYGDMHCRTYILKRMQELKAAGVSILLLTGYLTDCVYISDHIGIVKDGSFSVLLEPQEYGITSRLF
;
A
#
# COMPACT_ATOMS: atom_id res chain seq x y z
N ARG A 1 1.40 -3.37 -15.94
CA ARG A 1 0.74 -4.66 -16.19
C ARG A 1 0.68 -5.53 -14.93
N LEU A 2 1.82 -5.81 -14.25
CA LEU A 2 1.86 -6.66 -13.05
C LEU A 2 0.94 -6.14 -11.92
N THR A 3 0.94 -4.83 -11.65
CA THR A 3 0.05 -4.22 -10.64
C THR A 3 -1.43 -4.45 -10.94
N GLY A 4 -1.85 -4.28 -12.19
CA GLY A 4 -3.24 -4.54 -12.59
C GLY A 4 -3.63 -6.00 -12.39
N ILE A 5 -2.73 -6.94 -12.74
CA ILE A 5 -2.93 -8.37 -12.50
C ILE A 5 -3.12 -8.65 -11.00
N LEU A 6 -2.23 -8.11 -10.15
CA LEU A 6 -2.29 -8.28 -8.69
C LEU A 6 -3.51 -7.59 -8.06
N ALA A 7 -3.94 -6.46 -8.63
CA ALA A 7 -5.17 -5.77 -8.24
C ALA A 7 -6.44 -6.52 -8.66
N GLY A 8 -6.33 -7.51 -9.55
CA GLY A 8 -7.47 -8.26 -10.07
C GLY A 8 -8.19 -7.56 -11.22
N GLU A 9 -7.51 -6.62 -11.88
CA GLU A 9 -8.01 -6.01 -13.11
C GLU A 9 -8.08 -7.05 -14.24
N SER A 10 -8.93 -6.78 -15.23
CA SER A 10 -9.08 -7.65 -16.41
C SER A 10 -7.88 -7.52 -17.34
N VAL A 11 -6.77 -8.15 -16.96
CA VAL A 11 -5.52 -8.20 -17.75
C VAL A 11 -5.26 -9.65 -18.12
N ASP A 12 -5.05 -9.91 -19.42
CA ASP A 12 -4.67 -11.25 -19.86
C ASP A 12 -3.24 -11.60 -19.43
N TYR A 13 -3.11 -12.76 -18.78
CA TYR A 13 -1.85 -13.37 -18.42
C TYR A 13 -1.97 -14.88 -18.37
N GLU A 14 -0.87 -15.56 -18.60
CA GLU A 14 -0.75 -17.01 -18.45
C GLU A 14 -0.15 -17.35 -17.08
N GLY A 15 -0.52 -18.52 -16.56
CA GLY A 15 -0.07 -19.01 -15.27
C GLY A 15 -1.02 -18.66 -14.12
N ASP A 16 -0.59 -19.02 -12.92
CA ASP A 16 -1.37 -18.91 -11.69
C ASP A 16 -0.65 -18.05 -10.65
N ILE A 17 -1.43 -17.27 -9.89
CA ILE A 17 -0.93 -16.49 -8.77
C ILE A 17 -1.46 -17.13 -7.48
N PHE A 18 -0.56 -17.35 -6.53
CA PHE A 18 -0.91 -17.88 -5.22
C PHE A 18 -0.58 -16.85 -4.14
N CYS A 19 -1.51 -16.67 -3.21
CA CYS A 19 -1.30 -15.89 -1.99
C CYS A 19 -1.62 -16.79 -0.79
N SER A 20 -0.65 -16.97 0.14
CA SER A 20 -0.79 -17.88 1.27
C SER A 20 -1.25 -19.29 0.85
N HIS A 21 -0.59 -19.89 -0.15
CA HIS A 21 -0.88 -21.22 -0.73
C HIS A 21 -2.27 -21.40 -1.38
N LYS A 22 -3.00 -20.31 -1.57
CA LYS A 22 -4.32 -20.33 -2.21
C LYS A 22 -4.28 -19.57 -3.52
N LYS A 23 -4.78 -20.20 -4.59
CA LYS A 23 -4.89 -19.59 -5.92
C LYS A 23 -5.77 -18.33 -5.84
N MET A 24 -5.32 -17.25 -6.45
CA MET A 24 -6.09 -16.02 -6.60
C MET A 24 -7.01 -16.08 -7.82
N GLU A 25 -8.22 -15.63 -7.65
CA GLU A 25 -9.12 -15.38 -8.77
C GLU A 25 -8.79 -14.03 -9.43
N LYS A 26 -9.08 -13.90 -10.73
CA LYS A 26 -8.91 -12.65 -11.50
C LYS A 26 -9.98 -11.61 -11.13
N LYS A 27 -10.02 -11.19 -9.86
CA LYS A 27 -11.01 -10.22 -9.34
C LYS A 27 -10.41 -9.39 -8.21
N VAL A 28 -10.68 -8.09 -8.20
CA VAL A 28 -10.26 -7.16 -7.12
C VAL A 28 -10.66 -7.66 -5.74
N LYS A 29 -11.88 -8.16 -5.60
CA LYS A 29 -12.38 -8.74 -4.35
C LYS A 29 -11.47 -9.86 -3.83
N SER A 30 -10.93 -10.70 -4.71
CA SER A 30 -10.04 -11.80 -4.32
C SER A 30 -8.75 -11.30 -3.66
N SER A 31 -8.16 -10.23 -4.14
CA SER A 31 -6.94 -9.64 -3.57
C SER A 31 -7.16 -9.16 -2.14
N LEU A 32 -8.23 -8.39 -1.90
CA LEU A 32 -8.58 -7.90 -0.55
C LEU A 32 -8.95 -9.04 0.41
N ASP A 33 -9.73 -10.01 -0.04
CA ASP A 33 -10.14 -11.18 0.77
C ASP A 33 -8.92 -12.05 1.16
N ARG A 34 -7.83 -11.99 0.39
CA ARG A 34 -6.54 -12.63 0.71
C ARG A 34 -5.63 -11.77 1.59
N GLY A 35 -6.08 -10.55 1.94
CA GLY A 35 -5.28 -9.61 2.72
C GLY A 35 -4.19 -8.93 1.89
N MET A 36 -4.38 -8.78 0.58
CA MET A 36 -3.48 -8.04 -0.29
C MET A 36 -4.08 -6.67 -0.61
N ILE A 37 -3.30 -5.61 -0.40
CA ILE A 37 -3.59 -4.26 -0.87
C ILE A 37 -2.63 -3.91 -1.99
N VAL A 38 -3.13 -3.31 -3.05
CA VAL A 38 -2.33 -2.79 -4.17
C VAL A 38 -2.51 -1.29 -4.24
N LEU A 39 -1.42 -0.55 -4.12
CA LEU A 39 -1.36 0.89 -4.35
C LEU A 39 -0.72 1.15 -5.72
N ASP A 40 -1.38 1.94 -6.53
CA ASP A 40 -0.80 2.44 -7.77
C ASP A 40 0.16 3.63 -7.52
N ASP A 41 0.60 4.29 -8.58
CA ASP A 41 1.55 5.40 -8.50
C ASP A 41 0.93 6.70 -7.95
N ASN A 42 -0.40 6.84 -7.93
CA ASN A 42 -1.11 7.98 -7.33
C ASN A 42 -2.21 7.55 -6.35
N PRO A 43 -1.86 6.95 -5.21
CA PRO A 43 -2.85 6.41 -4.28
C PRO A 43 -3.70 7.50 -3.61
N ALA A 44 -3.25 8.75 -3.62
CA ALA A 44 -4.06 9.87 -3.12
C ALA A 44 -5.32 10.13 -3.96
N GLN A 45 -5.33 9.69 -5.22
CA GLN A 45 -6.50 9.78 -6.09
C GLN A 45 -7.26 8.46 -6.21
N SER A 46 -6.56 7.32 -6.24
CA SER A 46 -7.16 6.02 -6.54
C SER A 46 -7.61 5.23 -5.31
N PHE A 47 -7.01 5.48 -4.14
CA PHE A 47 -7.27 4.71 -2.92
C PHE A 47 -8.12 5.44 -1.88
N LEU A 48 -8.33 6.74 -2.07
CA LEU A 48 -9.16 7.59 -1.21
C LEU A 48 -10.43 8.03 -1.95
N PHE A 49 -11.50 8.19 -1.19
CA PHE A 49 -12.80 8.66 -1.67
C PHE A 49 -12.99 10.13 -1.26
N SER A 50 -12.92 11.05 -2.20
CA SER A 50 -12.98 12.50 -1.97
C SER A 50 -14.24 12.97 -1.24
N GLU A 51 -15.35 12.30 -1.52
CA GLU A 51 -16.67 12.60 -0.96
C GLU A 51 -16.91 12.06 0.45
N MET A 52 -15.97 11.25 0.96
CA MET A 52 -16.03 10.67 2.30
C MET A 52 -15.20 11.50 3.27
N SER A 53 -15.60 11.48 4.55
CA SER A 53 -14.82 12.02 5.65
C SER A 53 -13.52 11.24 5.87
N TYR A 54 -12.62 11.80 6.68
CA TYR A 54 -11.38 11.11 7.07
C TYR A 54 -11.70 9.74 7.73
N LEU A 55 -12.61 9.73 8.70
CA LEU A 55 -12.98 8.50 9.42
C LEU A 55 -13.65 7.45 8.54
N GLU A 56 -14.53 7.86 7.64
CA GLU A 56 -15.14 6.93 6.68
C GLU A 56 -14.08 6.31 5.76
N ASN A 57 -13.16 7.13 5.23
CA ASN A 57 -12.04 6.61 4.46
C ASN A 57 -11.16 5.66 5.27
N LEU A 58 -10.82 6.02 6.52
CA LEU A 58 -9.97 5.23 7.40
C LEU A 58 -10.58 3.85 7.67
N THR A 59 -11.88 3.81 7.95
CA THR A 59 -12.59 2.58 8.34
C THR A 59 -13.14 1.77 7.17
N PHE A 60 -13.10 2.28 5.95
CA PHE A 60 -13.75 1.71 4.76
C PHE A 60 -13.42 0.23 4.51
N LEU A 61 -12.19 -0.21 4.76
CA LEU A 61 -11.78 -1.59 4.53
C LEU A 61 -12.16 -2.56 5.66
N LEU A 62 -12.57 -2.05 6.83
CA LEU A 62 -12.88 -2.88 8.00
C LEU A 62 -14.15 -3.70 7.84
N ASP A 63 -15.14 -3.22 7.11
CA ASP A 63 -16.38 -3.96 6.84
C ASP A 63 -16.09 -5.33 6.23
N ARG A 64 -15.09 -5.42 5.36
CA ARG A 64 -14.67 -6.68 4.76
C ARG A 64 -13.99 -7.61 5.75
N LYS A 65 -13.18 -7.07 6.64
CA LYS A 65 -12.43 -7.86 7.62
C LYS A 65 -13.32 -8.36 8.75
N LEU A 66 -14.24 -7.53 9.20
CA LEU A 66 -15.15 -7.85 10.30
C LEU A 66 -16.40 -8.63 9.85
N LYS A 67 -16.60 -8.83 8.54
CA LYS A 67 -17.79 -9.45 7.95
C LYS A 67 -19.12 -8.85 8.47
N LYS A 68 -19.10 -7.59 8.86
CA LYS A 68 -20.25 -6.83 9.34
C LYS A 68 -20.52 -5.70 8.37
N SER A 69 -21.75 -5.56 7.90
CA SER A 69 -22.13 -4.52 6.95
C SER A 69 -22.26 -3.12 7.56
N ILE A 70 -22.25 -3.01 8.89
CA ILE A 70 -22.34 -1.72 9.57
C ILE A 70 -21.40 -1.75 10.79
N LEU A 71 -20.42 -0.84 10.78
CA LEU A 71 -19.58 -0.60 11.95
C LEU A 71 -20.41 0.13 13.01
N LYS A 72 -20.39 -0.37 14.24
CA LYS A 72 -21.03 0.32 15.36
C LYS A 72 -20.31 1.64 15.62
N GLN A 73 -21.04 2.69 15.95
CA GLN A 73 -20.50 4.02 16.27
C GLN A 73 -19.43 3.97 17.38
N SER A 74 -19.59 3.08 18.35
CA SER A 74 -18.58 2.86 19.40
C SER A 74 -17.22 2.42 18.84
N TYR A 75 -17.22 1.60 17.77
CA TYR A 75 -15.99 1.17 17.13
C TYR A 75 -15.31 2.31 16.35
N ILE A 76 -16.10 3.10 15.63
CA ILE A 76 -15.61 4.29 14.93
C ILE A 76 -14.98 5.27 15.92
N ASN A 77 -15.61 5.49 17.07
CA ASN A 77 -15.09 6.34 18.14
C ASN A 77 -13.78 5.81 18.72
N SER A 78 -13.64 4.48 18.87
CA SER A 78 -12.39 3.86 19.33
C SER A 78 -11.26 4.07 18.30
N VAL A 79 -11.53 3.86 17.01
CA VAL A 79 -10.59 4.12 15.93
C VAL A 79 -10.19 5.60 15.89
N ARG A 80 -11.16 6.52 16.06
CA ARG A 80 -10.89 7.95 16.15
C ARG A 80 -9.91 8.26 17.29
N SER A 81 -10.16 7.73 18.48
CA SER A 81 -9.31 7.96 19.66
C SER A 81 -7.89 7.38 19.45
N GLU A 82 -7.78 6.20 18.86
CA GLU A 82 -6.50 5.55 18.59
C GLU A 82 -5.64 6.36 17.60
N TYR A 83 -6.23 6.87 16.52
CA TYR A 83 -5.50 7.57 15.46
C TYR A 83 -5.41 9.08 15.65
N TYR A 84 -6.08 9.65 16.67
CA TYR A 84 -6.06 11.09 16.93
C TYR A 84 -4.63 11.62 17.21
N GLY A 85 -3.81 10.87 17.92
CA GLY A 85 -2.44 11.25 18.27
C GLY A 85 -1.56 11.44 17.03
N GLU A 86 -1.83 10.72 15.95
CA GLU A 86 -1.07 10.81 14.69
C GLU A 86 -1.71 11.79 13.70
N ALA A 87 -3.02 11.73 13.54
CA ALA A 87 -3.76 12.55 12.57
C ALA A 87 -4.05 13.97 13.07
N GLY A 88 -4.15 14.17 14.41
CA GLY A 88 -4.60 15.44 14.98
C GLY A 88 -6.03 15.77 14.57
N ASP A 89 -6.33 17.08 14.48
CA ASP A 89 -7.67 17.57 14.18
C ASP A 89 -8.18 17.22 12.76
N VAL A 90 -7.29 16.84 11.84
CA VAL A 90 -7.69 16.44 10.48
C VAL A 90 -8.53 15.16 10.47
N ILE A 91 -8.50 14.37 11.56
CA ILE A 91 -9.31 13.17 11.69
C ILE A 91 -10.82 13.47 11.65
N ASP A 92 -11.22 14.67 12.03
CA ASP A 92 -12.61 15.13 12.02
C ASP A 92 -13.02 15.83 10.72
N THR A 93 -12.11 15.86 9.72
CA THR A 93 -12.38 16.48 8.42
C THR A 93 -13.49 15.73 7.69
N LYS A 94 -14.55 16.48 7.30
CA LYS A 94 -15.73 15.93 6.61
C LYS A 94 -15.45 15.60 5.14
N TYR A 95 -14.56 16.34 4.48
CA TYR A 95 -14.23 16.18 3.07
C TYR A 95 -12.72 16.18 2.90
N ILE A 96 -12.16 15.07 2.51
CA ILE A 96 -10.70 14.92 2.38
C ILE A 96 -10.10 15.67 1.19
N ALA A 97 -10.92 16.28 0.33
CA ALA A 97 -10.44 17.09 -0.77
C ALA A 97 -9.54 18.26 -0.31
N SER A 98 -9.82 18.83 0.89
CA SER A 98 -9.05 19.92 1.49
C SER A 98 -7.71 19.52 2.09
N LEU A 99 -7.45 18.22 2.26
CA LEU A 99 -6.23 17.71 2.85
C LEU A 99 -5.03 17.95 1.93
N SER A 100 -3.92 18.35 2.53
CA SER A 100 -2.60 18.38 1.87
C SER A 100 -2.19 16.98 1.41
N LEU A 101 -1.24 16.88 0.50
CA LEU A 101 -0.72 15.60 0.02
C LEU A 101 -0.15 14.76 1.17
N LYS A 102 0.56 15.36 2.11
CA LYS A 102 1.10 14.67 3.29
C LYS A 102 0.00 14.09 4.17
N GLU A 103 -1.07 14.84 4.43
CA GLU A 103 -2.21 14.35 5.21
C GLU A 103 -2.97 13.22 4.49
N LYS A 104 -3.08 13.30 3.15
CA LYS A 104 -3.63 12.21 2.34
C LYS A 104 -2.78 10.94 2.45
N TYR A 105 -1.45 11.05 2.38
CA TYR A 105 -0.57 9.89 2.62
C TYR A 105 -0.68 9.38 4.06
N GLY A 106 -0.84 10.28 5.05
CA GLY A 106 -1.15 9.90 6.43
C GLY A 106 -2.38 9.01 6.50
N LEU A 107 -3.49 9.46 5.93
CA LEU A 107 -4.74 8.72 5.87
C LEU A 107 -4.59 7.37 5.15
N ILE A 108 -3.86 7.32 4.02
CA ILE A 108 -3.61 6.07 3.27
C ILE A 108 -2.90 5.05 4.16
N TYR A 109 -1.78 5.44 4.79
CA TYR A 109 -1.01 4.51 5.61
C TYR A 109 -1.71 4.14 6.91
N ASN A 110 -2.49 5.04 7.51
CA ASN A 110 -3.36 4.73 8.65
C ASN A 110 -4.45 3.71 8.27
N LYS A 111 -5.09 3.89 7.13
CA LYS A 111 -6.07 2.94 6.56
C LYS A 111 -5.45 1.55 6.31
N ILE A 112 -4.22 1.50 5.81
CA ILE A 112 -3.47 0.26 5.59
C ILE A 112 -3.09 -0.38 6.93
N SER A 113 -2.58 0.39 7.89
CA SER A 113 -2.23 -0.09 9.23
C SER A 113 -3.44 -0.67 9.96
N LEU A 114 -4.57 0.01 9.92
CA LEU A 114 -5.82 -0.44 10.52
C LEU A 114 -6.36 -1.72 9.86
N PHE A 115 -6.28 -1.82 8.55
CA PHE A 115 -6.64 -3.05 7.82
C PHE A 115 -5.65 -4.18 8.08
N HIS A 116 -4.38 -3.87 8.31
CA HIS A 116 -3.29 -4.82 8.55
C HIS A 116 -3.24 -5.92 7.48
N PRO A 117 -2.85 -5.59 6.24
CA PRO A 117 -2.77 -6.57 5.16
C PRO A 117 -1.63 -7.57 5.41
N LYS A 118 -1.69 -8.73 4.77
CA LYS A 118 -0.57 -9.67 4.71
C LYS A 118 0.49 -9.19 3.71
N ILE A 119 0.03 -8.63 2.60
CA ILE A 119 0.87 -8.17 1.50
C ILE A 119 0.42 -6.77 1.08
N LEU A 120 1.38 -5.85 1.00
CA LEU A 120 1.21 -4.53 0.43
C LEU A 120 2.03 -4.43 -0.86
N VAL A 121 1.37 -4.24 -1.99
CA VAL A 121 2.03 -3.97 -3.28
C VAL A 121 1.99 -2.48 -3.52
N VAL A 122 3.14 -1.86 -3.78
CA VAL A 122 3.25 -0.42 -4.01
C VAL A 122 3.97 -0.17 -5.32
N LYS A 123 3.31 0.52 -6.24
CA LYS A 123 3.88 0.93 -7.51
C LYS A 123 4.39 2.36 -7.40
N LYS A 124 5.68 2.56 -7.72
CA LYS A 124 6.35 3.86 -7.74
C LYS A 124 6.01 4.73 -6.51
N PRO A 125 6.33 4.28 -5.29
CA PRO A 125 5.87 4.89 -4.02
C PRO A 125 6.22 6.38 -3.89
N PHE A 126 7.22 6.84 -4.64
CA PHE A 126 7.74 8.20 -4.56
C PHE A 126 7.50 9.02 -5.84
N ALA A 127 6.56 8.61 -6.70
CA ALA A 127 6.25 9.32 -7.95
C ALA A 127 5.70 10.74 -7.70
N TYR A 128 5.01 10.92 -6.59
CA TYR A 128 4.40 12.19 -6.20
C TYR A 128 4.85 12.56 -4.81
N GLY A 129 5.10 13.84 -4.62
CA GLY A 129 5.51 14.37 -3.32
C GLY A 129 6.98 14.80 -3.26
N ASP A 130 7.24 15.67 -2.31
CA ASP A 130 8.57 16.19 -2.02
C ASP A 130 9.40 15.22 -1.16
N MET A 131 10.61 15.65 -0.76
CA MET A 131 11.51 14.86 0.09
C MET A 131 10.89 14.54 1.45
N HIS A 132 10.07 15.43 2.02
CA HIS A 132 9.40 15.20 3.31
C HIS A 132 8.35 14.11 3.19
N CYS A 133 7.57 14.13 2.11
CA CYS A 133 6.59 13.08 1.79
C CYS A 133 7.27 11.74 1.58
N ARG A 134 8.39 11.70 0.86
CA ARG A 134 9.20 10.50 0.64
C ARG A 134 9.70 9.90 1.95
N THR A 135 10.28 10.71 2.84
CA THR A 135 10.76 10.28 4.16
C THR A 135 9.63 9.74 5.01
N TYR A 136 8.47 10.39 4.99
CA TYR A 136 7.28 9.93 5.70
C TYR A 136 6.81 8.56 5.17
N ILE A 137 6.68 8.40 3.86
CA ILE A 137 6.27 7.14 3.22
C ILE A 137 7.23 6.01 3.58
N LEU A 138 8.55 6.24 3.52
CA LEU A 138 9.56 5.26 3.90
C LEU A 138 9.39 4.80 5.35
N LYS A 139 9.23 5.75 6.27
CA LYS A 139 8.99 5.46 7.69
C LYS A 139 7.75 4.57 7.87
N ARG A 140 6.63 4.94 7.25
CA ARG A 140 5.37 4.17 7.34
C ARG A 140 5.51 2.75 6.77
N MET A 141 6.24 2.58 5.66
CA MET A 141 6.51 1.25 5.11
C MET A 141 7.41 0.42 6.04
N GLN A 142 8.42 1.02 6.69
CA GLN A 142 9.25 0.34 7.69
C GLN A 142 8.42 -0.11 8.91
N GLU A 143 7.51 0.72 9.39
CA GLU A 143 6.58 0.36 10.48
C GLU A 143 5.68 -0.81 10.10
N LEU A 144 5.11 -0.81 8.89
CA LEU A 144 4.31 -1.92 8.38
C LEU A 144 5.13 -3.21 8.24
N LYS A 145 6.37 -3.11 7.74
CA LYS A 145 7.31 -4.24 7.66
C LYS A 145 7.61 -4.81 9.05
N ALA A 146 7.90 -3.96 10.02
CA ALA A 146 8.13 -4.35 11.41
C ALA A 146 6.89 -5.01 12.05
N ALA A 147 5.69 -4.61 11.63
CA ALA A 147 4.43 -5.24 12.02
C ALA A 147 4.12 -6.56 11.28
N GLY A 148 5.04 -7.06 10.44
CA GLY A 148 4.91 -8.33 9.73
C GLY A 148 4.20 -8.27 8.38
N VAL A 149 3.98 -7.09 7.82
CA VAL A 149 3.43 -6.93 6.45
C VAL A 149 4.53 -7.18 5.43
N SER A 150 4.32 -8.11 4.50
CA SER A 150 5.20 -8.28 3.35
C SER A 150 4.97 -7.15 2.34
N ILE A 151 6.06 -6.48 1.90
CA ILE A 151 5.96 -5.34 0.99
C ILE A 151 6.62 -5.69 -0.35
N LEU A 152 5.86 -5.56 -1.44
CA LEU A 152 6.36 -5.66 -2.81
C LEU A 152 6.42 -4.27 -3.44
N LEU A 153 7.63 -3.75 -3.63
CA LEU A 153 7.85 -2.48 -4.33
C LEU A 153 8.05 -2.72 -5.83
N LEU A 154 7.32 -1.98 -6.65
CA LEU A 154 7.44 -2.00 -8.10
C LEU A 154 7.86 -0.60 -8.57
N THR A 155 9.13 -0.43 -8.87
CA THR A 155 9.71 0.86 -9.27
C THR A 155 10.71 0.68 -10.41
N GLY A 156 10.99 1.76 -11.15
CA GLY A 156 12.07 1.81 -12.14
C GLY A 156 13.37 2.36 -11.57
N TYR A 157 13.40 2.71 -10.27
CA TYR A 157 14.56 3.33 -9.65
C TYR A 157 15.11 2.46 -8.52
N LEU A 158 16.35 2.02 -8.66
CA LEU A 158 17.02 1.22 -7.64
C LEU A 158 17.10 1.94 -6.28
N THR A 159 17.35 3.25 -6.30
CA THR A 159 17.41 4.11 -5.11
C THR A 159 16.14 4.08 -4.26
N ASP A 160 14.99 3.71 -4.85
CA ASP A 160 13.73 3.58 -4.11
C ASP A 160 13.68 2.32 -3.25
N CYS A 161 14.46 1.30 -3.62
CA CYS A 161 14.43 -0.03 -2.99
C CYS A 161 15.49 -0.21 -1.90
N VAL A 162 16.67 0.35 -2.08
CA VAL A 162 17.90 0.04 -1.30
C VAL A 162 17.71 0.19 0.21
N TYR A 163 16.88 1.13 0.64
CA TYR A 163 16.70 1.47 2.06
C TYR A 163 15.62 0.65 2.77
N ILE A 164 14.83 -0.13 2.03
CA ILE A 164 13.69 -0.83 2.63
C ILE A 164 13.62 -2.32 2.24
N SER A 165 14.18 -2.70 1.09
CA SER A 165 14.06 -4.05 0.56
C SER A 165 15.07 -5.00 1.19
N ASP A 166 14.64 -6.23 1.48
CA ASP A 166 15.51 -7.34 1.88
C ASP A 166 16.13 -8.01 0.64
N HIS A 167 15.39 -7.98 -0.49
CA HIS A 167 15.84 -8.49 -1.79
C HIS A 167 15.39 -7.56 -2.90
N ILE A 168 16.19 -7.42 -3.96
CA ILE A 168 15.84 -6.62 -5.14
C ILE A 168 15.87 -7.51 -6.37
N GLY A 169 14.72 -7.68 -7.02
CA GLY A 169 14.58 -8.39 -8.28
C GLY A 169 14.66 -7.45 -9.47
N ILE A 170 15.52 -7.74 -10.43
CA ILE A 170 15.65 -6.98 -11.68
C ILE A 170 14.85 -7.69 -12.77
N VAL A 171 13.93 -6.94 -13.39
CA VAL A 171 13.14 -7.38 -14.54
C VAL A 171 13.59 -6.59 -15.76
N LYS A 172 14.07 -7.28 -16.80
CA LYS A 172 14.49 -6.70 -18.07
C LYS A 172 13.72 -7.37 -19.20
N ASP A 173 13.20 -6.58 -20.13
CA ASP A 173 12.44 -7.05 -21.30
C ASP A 173 11.30 -8.03 -20.94
N GLY A 174 10.64 -7.81 -19.81
CA GLY A 174 9.55 -8.65 -19.33
C GLY A 174 9.98 -9.95 -18.63
N SER A 175 11.29 -10.22 -18.54
CA SER A 175 11.84 -11.40 -17.91
C SER A 175 12.57 -11.07 -16.61
N PHE A 176 12.43 -11.95 -15.62
CA PHE A 176 13.18 -11.85 -14.37
C PHE A 176 14.64 -12.21 -14.64
N SER A 177 15.55 -11.29 -14.32
CA SER A 177 16.98 -11.42 -14.69
C SER A 177 17.85 -11.81 -13.49
N VAL A 178 17.78 -11.04 -12.40
CA VAL A 178 18.68 -11.19 -11.25
C VAL A 178 17.93 -10.93 -9.96
N LEU A 179 18.27 -11.67 -8.91
CA LEU A 179 17.91 -11.36 -7.52
C LEU A 179 19.18 -10.88 -6.79
N LEU A 180 19.13 -9.69 -6.23
CA LEU A 180 20.23 -9.09 -5.47
C LEU A 180 19.97 -9.20 -3.97
N GLU A 181 21.00 -9.60 -3.23
CA GLU A 181 21.04 -9.56 -1.79
C GLU A 181 21.54 -8.19 -1.27
N PRO A 182 21.25 -7.81 -0.01
CA PRO A 182 21.62 -6.49 0.53
C PRO A 182 23.10 -6.11 0.37
N GLN A 183 24.00 -7.07 0.50
CA GLN A 183 25.44 -6.88 0.32
C GLN A 183 25.86 -6.54 -1.13
N GLU A 184 24.98 -6.82 -2.09
CA GLU A 184 25.24 -6.61 -3.52
C GLU A 184 24.69 -5.26 -4.03
N TYR A 185 23.93 -4.53 -3.20
CA TYR A 185 23.28 -3.27 -3.62
C TYR A 185 24.27 -2.19 -4.06
N GLY A 186 25.50 -2.21 -3.54
CA GLY A 186 26.58 -1.29 -3.92
C GLY A 186 27.24 -1.61 -5.29
N ILE A 187 27.02 -2.81 -5.86
CA ILE A 187 27.70 -3.29 -7.07
C ILE A 187 26.92 -2.94 -8.34
N THR A 188 25.68 -2.48 -8.19
CA THR A 188 24.71 -2.31 -9.29
C THR A 188 25.05 -1.23 -10.31
N SER A 189 26.03 -0.35 -10.06
CA SER A 189 26.52 0.62 -11.05
C SER A 189 27.13 -0.02 -12.32
N ARG A 190 27.28 -1.34 -12.34
CA ARG A 190 27.83 -2.11 -13.47
C ARG A 190 26.77 -2.91 -14.25
N LEU A 191 25.50 -2.87 -13.83
CA LEU A 191 24.42 -3.68 -14.43
C LEU A 191 23.48 -2.87 -15.35
N PHE A 192 23.72 -1.57 -15.50
CA PHE A 192 22.96 -0.65 -16.38
C PHE A 192 23.85 0.02 -17.42
#